data_7e3282e2cd79f5d87a197c48a32693a9
#
_entry.id   7e3282e2cd79f5d87a197c48a32693a9
#
_cell.length_a   1.000
_cell.length_b   1.000
_cell.length_c   1.000
_cell.angle_alpha   90.00
_cell.angle_beta   90.00
_cell.angle_gamma   90.00
#
_symmetry.space_group_name_H-M   'P 1'
#
loop_
_entity.id
_entity.type
_entity.pdbx_description
1 polymer ?
#
loop_
_entity_poly.entity_id
_entity_poly.type
_entity_poly.pdbx_seq_one_letter_code
_entity_poly.pdbx_strand_id
1 'polypeptide(L)'
;MEKEEIVQFWIKSSDRDYKTMNHLFKQKDYSWSLFVGHLVLEKLLKANYVKNVDTKVPLIHDLLRIADKADLRLTQDQRDFLDIVSQFNIRVRYDDYKARFHKMCSKTYTKKYIDEIKLFRKWLKEQL
;
A
#
# COMPACT_ATOMS: atom_id res chain seq x y z
N MET A 1 11.64 -8.79 -20.77
CA MET A 1 10.77 -7.60 -20.62
C MET A 1 11.62 -6.41 -20.25
N GLU A 2 11.41 -5.30 -20.93
CA GLU A 2 12.15 -4.09 -20.64
C GLU A 2 11.81 -3.56 -19.25
N LYS A 3 12.78 -2.92 -18.62
CA LYS A 3 12.63 -2.33 -17.29
C LYS A 3 11.41 -1.41 -17.21
N GLU A 4 11.24 -0.51 -18.19
CA GLU A 4 10.12 0.42 -18.21
C GLU A 4 8.77 -0.30 -18.32
N GLU A 5 8.70 -1.39 -19.06
CA GLU A 5 7.48 -2.18 -19.15
C GLU A 5 7.10 -2.80 -17.80
N ILE A 6 8.10 -3.24 -17.03
CA ILE A 6 7.87 -3.81 -15.70
C ILE A 6 7.42 -2.72 -14.72
N VAL A 7 8.03 -1.54 -14.79
CA VAL A 7 7.59 -0.38 -13.98
C VAL A 7 6.12 -0.08 -14.27
N GLN A 8 5.76 0.02 -15.55
CA GLN A 8 4.37 0.31 -15.93
C GLN A 8 3.40 -0.80 -15.52
N PHE A 9 3.84 -2.05 -15.56
CA PHE A 9 3.03 -3.17 -15.06
C PHE A 9 2.63 -2.96 -13.59
N TRP A 10 3.59 -2.59 -12.74
CA TRP A 10 3.32 -2.36 -11.32
C TRP A 10 2.45 -1.13 -11.09
N ILE A 11 2.69 -0.05 -11.84
CA ILE A 11 1.87 1.17 -11.74
C ILE A 11 0.42 0.87 -12.12
N LYS A 12 0.19 0.20 -13.24
CA LYS A 12 -1.16 -0.13 -13.71
C LYS A 12 -1.88 -1.07 -12.74
N SER A 13 -1.17 -2.05 -12.19
CA SER A 13 -1.73 -2.95 -11.19
C SER A 13 -2.12 -2.18 -9.93
N SER A 14 -1.28 -1.25 -9.49
CA SER A 14 -1.59 -0.38 -8.36
C SER A 14 -2.82 0.51 -8.64
N ASP A 15 -2.91 1.06 -9.85
CA ASP A 15 -4.06 1.91 -10.23
C ASP A 15 -5.38 1.13 -10.19
N ARG A 16 -5.36 -0.14 -10.61
CA ARG A 16 -6.56 -1.00 -10.50
C ARG A 16 -6.95 -1.22 -9.04
N ASP A 17 -5.97 -1.49 -8.19
CA ASP A 17 -6.23 -1.67 -6.75
C ASP A 17 -6.72 -0.37 -6.10
N TYR A 18 -6.21 0.76 -6.54
CA TYR A 18 -6.66 2.06 -6.05
C TYR A 18 -8.16 2.28 -6.31
N LYS A 19 -8.62 1.92 -7.50
CA LYS A 19 -10.04 1.98 -7.85
C LYS A 19 -10.86 1.05 -6.95
N THR A 20 -10.37 -0.17 -6.74
CA THR A 20 -11.03 -1.17 -5.87
C THR A 20 -11.10 -0.67 -4.43
N MET A 21 -10.01 -0.09 -3.91
CA MET A 21 -9.98 0.49 -2.57
C MET A 21 -11.10 1.52 -2.37
N ASN A 22 -11.25 2.42 -3.35
CA ASN A 22 -12.29 3.45 -3.28
C ASN A 22 -13.70 2.88 -3.35
N HIS A 23 -13.91 1.83 -4.17
CA HIS A 23 -15.20 1.14 -4.24
C HIS A 23 -15.56 0.46 -2.92
N LEU A 24 -14.60 -0.24 -2.31
CA LEU A 24 -14.81 -0.91 -1.02
C LEU A 24 -15.14 0.10 0.07
N PHE A 25 -14.45 1.24 0.09
CA PHE A 25 -14.75 2.29 1.06
C PHE A 25 -16.18 2.81 0.90
N LYS A 26 -16.61 3.07 -0.33
CA LYS A 26 -17.98 3.53 -0.64
C LYS A 26 -19.03 2.51 -0.18
N GLN A 27 -18.74 1.22 -0.32
CA GLN A 27 -19.65 0.14 0.08
C GLN A 27 -19.56 -0.17 1.57
N LYS A 28 -18.77 0.59 2.33
CA LYS A 28 -18.56 0.40 3.77
C LYS A 28 -17.84 -0.91 4.14
N ASP A 29 -17.11 -1.49 3.20
CA ASP A 29 -16.22 -2.62 3.45
C ASP A 29 -14.86 -2.10 3.93
N TYR A 30 -14.87 -1.51 5.13
CA TYR A 30 -13.78 -0.69 5.63
C TYR A 30 -12.47 -1.43 5.83
N SER A 31 -12.48 -2.56 6.54
CA SER A 31 -11.24 -3.32 6.76
C SER A 31 -10.63 -3.79 5.45
N TRP A 32 -11.45 -4.28 4.51
CA TRP A 32 -10.95 -4.72 3.20
C TRP A 32 -10.47 -3.56 2.34
N SER A 33 -11.06 -2.37 2.47
CA SER A 33 -10.53 -1.19 1.76
C SER A 33 -9.11 -0.86 2.22
N LEU A 34 -8.80 -1.01 3.51
CA LEU A 34 -7.46 -0.80 4.05
C LEU A 34 -6.48 -1.88 3.58
N PHE A 35 -6.93 -3.14 3.48
CA PHE A 35 -6.10 -4.20 2.92
C PHE A 35 -5.71 -3.89 1.47
N VAL A 36 -6.69 -3.50 0.64
CA VAL A 36 -6.40 -3.14 -0.75
C VAL A 36 -5.54 -1.88 -0.83
N GLY A 37 -5.73 -0.93 0.09
CA GLY A 37 -4.86 0.25 0.21
C GLY A 37 -3.39 -0.13 0.45
N HIS A 38 -3.16 -1.16 1.26
CA HIS A 38 -1.81 -1.72 1.43
C HIS A 38 -1.26 -2.20 0.08
N LEU A 39 -2.06 -2.92 -0.71
CA LEU A 39 -1.63 -3.40 -2.02
C LEU A 39 -1.30 -2.26 -2.99
N VAL A 40 -2.06 -1.17 -2.93
CA VAL A 40 -1.80 0.02 -3.75
C VAL A 40 -0.37 0.52 -3.51
N LEU A 41 0.00 0.68 -2.24
CA LEU A 41 1.34 1.18 -1.88
C LEU A 41 2.42 0.14 -2.14
N GLU A 42 2.16 -1.14 -1.85
CA GLU A 42 3.13 -2.21 -2.11
C GLU A 42 3.54 -2.23 -3.58
N LYS A 43 2.58 -2.14 -4.49
CA LYS A 43 2.84 -2.20 -5.93
C LYS A 43 3.60 -0.96 -6.43
N LEU A 44 3.28 0.22 -5.90
CA LEU A 44 4.05 1.43 -6.25
C LEU A 44 5.47 1.39 -5.71
N LEU A 45 5.67 0.83 -4.51
CA LEU A 45 7.01 0.63 -3.97
C LEU A 45 7.80 -0.36 -4.81
N LYS A 46 7.16 -1.41 -5.32
CA LYS A 46 7.79 -2.35 -6.23
C LYS A 46 8.15 -1.69 -7.57
N ALA A 47 7.31 -0.80 -8.08
CA ALA A 47 7.64 0.01 -9.25
C ALA A 47 8.89 0.85 -9.01
N ASN A 48 8.98 1.51 -7.85
CA ASN A 48 10.17 2.28 -7.46
C ASN A 48 11.41 1.39 -7.37
N TYR A 49 11.26 0.19 -6.80
CA TYR A 49 12.36 -0.77 -6.71
C TYR A 49 12.87 -1.15 -8.10
N VAL A 50 11.98 -1.48 -9.02
CA VAL A 50 12.39 -1.83 -10.40
C VAL A 50 13.10 -0.67 -11.07
N LYS A 51 12.59 0.54 -10.90
CA LYS A 51 13.21 1.73 -11.49
C LYS A 51 14.62 1.97 -10.94
N ASN A 52 14.80 1.81 -9.63
CA ASN A 52 16.02 2.25 -8.95
C ASN A 52 17.05 1.13 -8.73
N VAL A 53 16.66 -0.13 -8.69
CA VAL A 53 17.53 -1.21 -8.21
C VAL A 53 17.60 -2.38 -9.20
N ASP A 54 16.51 -3.16 -9.36
CA ASP A 54 16.54 -4.39 -10.15
C ASP A 54 15.13 -4.74 -10.63
N THR A 55 15.07 -5.44 -11.77
CA THR A 55 13.81 -5.92 -12.35
C THR A 55 13.17 -7.03 -11.52
N LYS A 56 13.95 -7.76 -10.72
CA LYS A 56 13.45 -8.81 -9.82
C LYS A 56 13.02 -8.18 -8.49
N VAL A 57 11.71 -8.00 -8.33
CA VAL A 57 11.16 -7.42 -7.10
C VAL A 57 11.29 -8.41 -5.93
N PRO A 58 11.51 -7.90 -4.72
CA PRO A 58 11.53 -8.76 -3.54
C PRO A 58 10.13 -9.34 -3.28
N LEU A 59 10.08 -10.63 -2.90
CA LEU A 59 8.83 -11.32 -2.59
C LEU A 59 8.45 -11.09 -1.12
N ILE A 60 8.25 -9.85 -0.77
CA ILE A 60 7.90 -9.43 0.60
C ILE A 60 6.73 -8.45 0.55
N HIS A 61 6.01 -8.35 1.66
CA HIS A 61 4.83 -7.48 1.79
C HIS A 61 5.03 -6.37 2.82
N ASP A 62 6.16 -6.34 3.48
CA ASP A 62 6.52 -5.28 4.44
C ASP A 62 6.91 -4.03 3.66
N LEU A 63 6.06 -3.01 3.72
CA LEU A 63 6.22 -1.80 2.91
C LEU A 63 7.52 -1.06 3.23
N LEU A 64 7.87 -0.97 4.51
CA LEU A 64 9.08 -0.27 4.92
C LEU A 64 10.33 -0.95 4.38
N ARG A 65 10.37 -2.28 4.42
CA ARG A 65 11.49 -3.04 3.87
C ARG A 65 11.61 -2.88 2.36
N ILE A 66 10.48 -2.85 1.63
CA ILE A 66 10.51 -2.60 0.18
C ILE A 66 11.03 -1.20 -0.08
N ALA A 67 10.56 -0.20 0.65
CA ALA A 67 11.00 1.19 0.50
C ALA A 67 12.51 1.33 0.74
N ASP A 68 13.02 0.70 1.78
CA ASP A 68 14.46 0.73 2.09
C ASP A 68 15.27 0.06 0.96
N LYS A 69 14.80 -1.08 0.45
CA LYS A 69 15.45 -1.76 -0.66
C LYS A 69 15.39 -0.96 -1.96
N ALA A 70 14.37 -0.13 -2.13
CA ALA A 70 14.20 0.73 -3.30
C ALA A 70 15.00 2.05 -3.21
N ASP A 71 15.76 2.22 -2.15
CA ASP A 71 16.58 3.42 -1.89
C ASP A 71 15.74 4.71 -1.79
N LEU A 72 14.52 4.61 -1.30
CA LEU A 72 13.68 5.77 -1.06
C LEU A 72 14.06 6.44 0.27
N ARG A 73 14.19 7.76 0.23
CA ARG A 73 14.46 8.56 1.44
C ARG A 73 13.13 8.96 2.07
N LEU A 74 12.85 8.38 3.23
CA LEU A 74 11.62 8.62 3.95
C LEU A 74 11.85 9.41 5.21
N THR A 75 10.92 10.30 5.54
CA THR A 75 10.89 10.95 6.86
C THR A 75 10.48 9.91 7.91
N GLN A 76 10.71 10.22 9.18
CA GLN A 76 10.29 9.32 10.25
C GLN A 76 8.76 9.12 10.26
N ASP A 77 8.00 10.18 9.99
CA ASP A 77 6.54 10.07 9.90
C ASP A 77 6.10 9.13 8.77
N GLN A 78 6.77 9.20 7.62
CA GLN A 78 6.49 8.28 6.51
C GLN A 78 6.83 6.83 6.88
N ARG A 79 7.94 6.62 7.58
CA ARG A 79 8.34 5.29 8.04
C ARG A 79 7.31 4.71 9.00
N ASP A 80 6.86 5.50 9.97
CA ASP A 80 5.85 5.09 10.94
C ASP A 80 4.53 4.75 10.25
N PHE A 81 4.14 5.57 9.28
CA PHE A 81 2.93 5.34 8.49
C PHE A 81 2.99 4.02 7.73
N LEU A 82 4.10 3.75 7.04
CA LEU A 82 4.26 2.50 6.29
C LEU A 82 4.21 1.28 7.20
N ASP A 83 4.75 1.41 8.41
CA ASP A 83 4.72 0.33 9.39
C ASP A 83 3.29 -0.02 9.81
N ILE A 84 2.46 1.01 10.01
CA ILE A 84 1.05 0.82 10.33
C ILE A 84 0.31 0.17 9.16
N VAL A 85 0.49 0.68 7.94
CA VAL A 85 -0.19 0.16 6.76
C VAL A 85 0.22 -1.29 6.47
N SER A 86 1.50 -1.62 6.67
CA SER A 86 1.98 -3.01 6.51
C SER A 86 1.21 -3.99 7.37
N GLN A 87 0.78 -3.59 8.57
CA GLN A 87 0.02 -4.45 9.46
C GLN A 87 -1.38 -4.76 8.94
N PHE A 88 -1.96 -3.90 8.11
CA PHE A 88 -3.28 -4.15 7.53
C PHE A 88 -3.30 -5.44 6.69
N ASN A 89 -2.18 -5.77 6.03
CA ASN A 89 -2.02 -7.00 5.27
C ASN A 89 -2.29 -8.24 6.13
N ILE A 90 -1.88 -8.21 7.39
CA ILE A 90 -2.03 -9.33 8.31
C ILE A 90 -3.34 -9.23 9.08
N ARG A 91 -3.63 -8.06 9.65
CA ARG A 91 -4.75 -7.89 10.57
C ARG A 91 -6.11 -8.12 9.90
N VAL A 92 -6.25 -7.77 8.62
CA VAL A 92 -7.51 -7.98 7.89
C VAL A 92 -7.74 -9.46 7.62
N ARG A 93 -6.71 -10.18 7.16
CA ARG A 93 -6.84 -11.59 6.79
C ARG A 93 -6.87 -12.55 7.97
N TYR A 94 -6.22 -12.17 9.06
CA TYR A 94 -6.04 -13.01 10.26
C TYR A 94 -6.59 -12.33 11.51
N ASP A 95 -7.75 -11.72 11.39
CA ASP A 95 -8.42 -11.10 12.51
C ASP A 95 -8.80 -12.17 13.55
N ASP A 96 -8.91 -11.78 14.83
CA ASP A 96 -9.26 -12.75 15.87
C ASP A 96 -10.75 -13.09 15.82
N TYR A 97 -11.14 -14.10 16.60
CA TYR A 97 -12.53 -14.57 16.62
C TYR A 97 -13.53 -13.52 17.12
N LYS A 98 -13.05 -12.45 17.77
CA LYS A 98 -13.89 -11.32 18.20
C LYS A 98 -13.98 -10.23 17.13
N ALA A 99 -13.30 -10.42 16.01
CA ALA A 99 -13.23 -9.47 14.90
C ALA A 99 -12.82 -8.06 15.37
N ARG A 100 -11.81 -7.97 16.24
CA ARG A 100 -11.40 -6.71 16.86
C ARG A 100 -10.96 -5.68 15.84
N PHE A 101 -10.14 -6.09 14.88
CA PHE A 101 -9.68 -5.17 13.86
C PHE A 101 -10.83 -4.71 12.96
N HIS A 102 -11.67 -5.64 12.53
CA HIS A 102 -12.85 -5.30 11.74
C HIS A 102 -13.74 -4.27 12.47
N LYS A 103 -13.96 -4.45 13.77
CA LYS A 103 -14.73 -3.51 14.60
C LYS A 103 -14.03 -2.17 14.77
N MET A 104 -12.69 -2.17 14.83
CA MET A 104 -11.90 -0.95 14.94
C MET A 104 -11.97 -0.10 13.67
N CYS A 105 -12.22 -0.73 12.53
CA CYS A 105 -12.32 -0.05 11.24
C CYS A 105 -13.66 0.67 11.08
N SER A 106 -13.90 1.68 11.91
CA SER A 106 -15.02 2.60 11.73
C SER A 106 -14.81 3.43 10.46
N LYS A 107 -15.86 4.14 10.03
CA LYS A 107 -15.73 5.08 8.91
C LYS A 107 -14.63 6.11 9.18
N THR A 108 -14.60 6.70 10.37
CA THR A 108 -13.63 7.72 10.75
C THR A 108 -12.20 7.19 10.73
N TYR A 109 -11.96 6.05 11.37
CA TYR A 109 -10.64 5.41 11.38
C TYR A 109 -10.18 5.09 9.97
N THR A 110 -11.05 4.45 9.19
CA THR A 110 -10.73 4.02 7.83
C THR A 110 -10.47 5.22 6.92
N LYS A 111 -11.32 6.24 6.99
CA LYS A 111 -11.14 7.44 6.16
C LYS A 111 -9.80 8.13 6.43
N LYS A 112 -9.38 8.19 7.69
CA LYS A 112 -8.08 8.75 8.04
C LYS A 112 -6.95 8.08 7.26
N TYR A 113 -6.93 6.74 7.27
CA TYR A 113 -5.86 6.00 6.58
C TYR A 113 -6.03 5.99 5.06
N ILE A 114 -7.26 5.96 4.56
CA ILE A 114 -7.49 6.10 3.13
C ILE A 114 -6.94 7.44 2.62
N ASP A 115 -7.21 8.53 3.32
CA ASP A 115 -6.72 9.85 2.93
C ASP A 115 -5.18 9.91 2.97
N GLU A 116 -4.56 9.32 3.99
CA GLU A 116 -3.11 9.25 4.10
C GLU A 116 -2.50 8.36 3.00
N ILE A 117 -3.16 7.25 2.67
CA ILE A 117 -2.73 6.38 1.56
C ILE A 117 -2.77 7.16 0.23
N LYS A 118 -3.82 7.95 0.00
CA LYS A 118 -3.93 8.76 -1.21
C LYS A 118 -2.79 9.77 -1.33
N LEU A 119 -2.43 10.43 -0.23
CA LEU A 119 -1.32 11.38 -0.21
C LEU A 119 0.02 10.69 -0.46
N PHE A 120 0.26 9.56 0.20
CA PHE A 120 1.51 8.82 0.03
C PHE A 120 1.62 8.25 -1.39
N ARG A 121 0.51 7.74 -1.93
CA ARG A 121 0.44 7.28 -3.33
C ARG A 121 0.88 8.38 -4.29
N LYS A 122 0.35 9.59 -4.11
CA LYS A 122 0.71 10.73 -4.95
C LYS A 122 2.21 11.02 -4.87
N TRP A 123 2.76 11.04 -3.67
CA TRP A 123 4.17 11.25 -3.46
C TRP A 123 5.02 10.16 -4.12
N LEU A 124 4.64 8.88 -3.98
CA LEU A 124 5.35 7.77 -4.62
C LEU A 124 5.36 7.89 -6.14
N LYS A 125 4.25 8.30 -6.74
CA LYS A 125 4.17 8.52 -8.18
C LYS A 125 5.10 9.62 -8.64
N GLU A 126 5.30 10.64 -7.82
CA GLU A 126 6.25 11.72 -8.11
C GLU A 126 7.71 11.23 -8.10
N GLN A 127 8.01 10.13 -7.42
CA GLN A 127 9.34 9.52 -7.38
C GLN A 127 9.62 8.62 -8.60
N LEU A 128 8.62 8.35 -9.41
CA LEU A 128 8.75 7.52 -10.62
C LEU A 128 9.04 8.36 -11.90
#